data_2975f067fa8c0cf944f4d4f6d19abaf1
#
_entry.id   2975f067fa8c0cf944f4d4f6d19abaf1
#
_cell.length_a   1.000
_cell.length_b   1.000
_cell.length_c   1.000
_cell.angle_alpha   90.00
_cell.angle_beta   90.00
_cell.angle_gamma   90.00
#
_symmetry.space_group_name_H-M   'P 1'
#
loop_
_entity.id
_entity.type
_entity.pdbx_description
1 polymer ?
#
loop_
_entity_poly.entity_id
_entity_poly.type
_entity_poly.pdbx_seq_one_letter_code
_entity_poly.pdbx_strand_id
1 'polypeptide(L)'
;LMGDRDLDAMLQQIVELLRENGESWNDTLLIGQPDAAGRYAFTDDDSSASDQKQLADMKETLGLQQYATANDVMEMLVEKNELQGFPLEWQRVLAGIHYEMDRQAFSNVNNFIMAENVSAATVATIKEHSLQLPGVEIVETSARSYDQSDIIPAVLGRVGKITAEKWKVTDSNGQVTYPLREKGYNMNDVLGISGLESVYEDELRGKDGVETITRNSDGVIVDTRLTTVPEPGHTVQLTIDSNFQRAVDKALAENIDMINRVYNTGTMKAAAGAVVVLDVKDGSVMAASNYPSYDQNLYASNYSEYSSDPSLPLFNRALQGLYTPGSTFKPAVAVAALDSGLINQYSTVYCNGVYNYFKDYHPRCTRHGHSGNIDVIDRKSVV
;
A
#
# COMPACT_ATOMS: atom_id res chain seq x y z
N LEU A 1 8.70 14.62 30.61
CA LEU A 1 8.31 15.57 31.66
C LEU A 1 8.91 16.92 31.32
N MET A 2 8.26 17.66 30.47
CA MET A 2 8.60 19.06 30.17
C MET A 2 8.12 19.87 31.41
N GLY A 3 9.03 20.26 32.29
CA GLY A 3 8.70 21.27 33.29
C GLY A 3 8.35 22.56 32.55
N ASP A 4 7.45 23.40 33.07
CA ASP A 4 7.02 24.76 32.73
C ASP A 4 7.43 25.38 31.33
N ARG A 5 7.84 24.61 30.35
CA ARG A 5 8.15 25.09 28.98
C ARG A 5 6.93 24.87 28.10
N ASP A 6 6.60 25.92 27.38
CA ASP A 6 5.49 25.94 26.45
C ASP A 6 5.74 24.99 25.26
N LEU A 7 5.00 23.89 25.21
CA LEU A 7 5.08 22.91 24.11
C LEU A 7 4.83 23.57 22.76
N ASP A 8 3.86 24.46 22.69
CA ASP A 8 3.47 25.11 21.44
C ASP A 8 4.54 26.05 20.91
N ALA A 9 5.24 26.78 21.80
CA ALA A 9 6.38 27.59 21.40
C ALA A 9 7.53 26.73 20.83
N MET A 10 7.74 25.54 21.39
CA MET A 10 8.74 24.60 20.86
C MET A 10 8.30 24.00 19.51
N LEU A 11 7.04 23.60 19.37
CA LEU A 11 6.49 23.12 18.09
C LEU A 11 6.59 24.19 17.02
N GLN A 12 6.32 25.46 17.36
CA GLN A 12 6.50 26.59 16.46
C GLN A 12 7.95 26.70 15.97
N GLN A 13 8.93 26.62 16.85
CA GLN A 13 10.35 26.66 16.48
C GLN A 13 10.74 25.53 15.53
N ILE A 14 10.24 24.31 15.77
CA ILE A 14 10.51 23.17 14.89
C ILE A 14 9.88 23.40 13.51
N VAL A 15 8.62 23.87 13.45
CA VAL A 15 7.94 24.17 12.17
C VAL A 15 8.66 25.25 11.40
N GLU A 16 9.12 26.32 12.05
CA GLU A 16 9.90 27.39 11.40
C GLU A 16 11.18 26.82 10.80
N LEU A 17 11.91 26.00 11.50
CA LEU A 17 13.12 25.33 11.05
C LEU A 17 12.86 24.41 9.84
N LEU A 18 11.79 23.61 9.89
CA LEU A 18 11.39 22.77 8.76
C LEU A 18 11.01 23.60 7.53
N ARG A 19 10.26 24.69 7.71
CA ARG A 19 9.89 25.62 6.64
C ARG A 19 11.12 26.28 5.98
N GLU A 20 12.10 26.70 6.77
CA GLU A 20 13.35 27.31 6.27
C GLU A 20 14.12 26.35 5.36
N ASN A 21 14.06 25.04 5.65
CA ASN A 21 14.68 23.98 4.84
C ASN A 21 13.76 23.43 3.74
N GLY A 22 12.54 23.95 3.58
CA GLY A 22 11.57 23.47 2.58
C GLY A 22 11.01 22.09 2.88
N GLU A 23 10.99 21.70 4.15
CA GLU A 23 10.53 20.40 4.62
C GLU A 23 9.13 20.48 5.17
N SER A 24 8.42 19.35 5.17
CA SER A 24 7.06 19.21 5.71
C SER A 24 7.09 18.53 7.08
N TRP A 25 6.01 18.71 7.83
CA TRP A 25 5.75 18.03 9.09
C TRP A 25 4.47 17.18 9.01
N ASN A 26 4.28 16.31 9.97
CA ASN A 26 3.07 15.48 10.05
C ASN A 26 1.86 16.35 10.45
N ASP A 27 0.99 16.59 9.48
CA ASP A 27 -0.26 17.32 9.62
C ASP A 27 -1.26 16.77 8.60
N THR A 28 -2.20 15.97 9.04
CA THR A 28 -3.25 15.36 8.21
C THR A 28 -4.62 15.98 8.47
N LEU A 29 -4.69 17.11 9.17
CA LEU A 29 -5.94 17.82 9.38
C LEU A 29 -6.45 18.38 8.03
N LEU A 30 -7.62 17.92 7.59
CA LEU A 30 -8.23 18.26 6.29
C LEU A 30 -8.80 19.68 6.25
N ILE A 31 -8.06 20.65 6.76
CA ILE A 31 -8.43 22.07 6.78
C ILE A 31 -7.27 22.90 6.23
N GLY A 32 -7.57 23.80 5.30
CA GLY A 32 -6.59 24.71 4.73
C GLY A 32 -6.20 25.86 5.68
N GLN A 33 -5.23 26.65 5.25
CA GLN A 33 -4.89 27.90 5.95
C GLN A 33 -6.07 28.89 5.88
N PRO A 34 -6.20 29.80 6.84
CA PRO A 34 -7.29 30.78 6.85
C PRO A 34 -7.21 31.72 5.64
N ASP A 35 -8.34 32.09 5.08
CA ASP A 35 -8.43 33.10 4.03
C ASP A 35 -8.16 34.51 4.58
N ALA A 36 -8.12 35.51 3.70
CA ALA A 36 -7.91 36.91 4.10
C ALA A 36 -8.98 37.46 5.06
N ALA A 37 -10.12 36.80 5.18
CA ALA A 37 -11.18 37.13 6.13
C ALA A 37 -11.12 36.30 7.41
N GLY A 38 -10.09 35.46 7.57
CA GLY A 38 -9.89 34.60 8.73
C GLY A 38 -10.78 33.34 8.75
N ARG A 39 -11.34 32.93 7.61
CA ARG A 39 -12.23 31.78 7.52
C ARG A 39 -11.45 30.55 7.06
N TYR A 40 -11.77 29.40 7.63
CA TYR A 40 -11.23 28.11 7.27
C TYR A 40 -12.13 27.35 6.31
N ALA A 41 -11.54 26.56 5.41
CA ALA A 41 -12.23 25.67 4.50
C ALA A 41 -11.60 24.26 4.55
N PHE A 42 -12.39 23.24 4.29
CA PHE A 42 -11.87 21.90 4.10
C PHE A 42 -11.05 21.82 2.82
N THR A 43 -9.96 21.06 2.83
CA THR A 43 -9.07 20.91 1.67
C THR A 43 -9.65 19.96 0.62
N ASP A 44 -10.52 19.01 1.02
CA ASP A 44 -11.00 17.90 0.20
C ASP A 44 -12.54 17.88 0.09
N ASP A 45 -13.18 19.04 0.07
CA ASP A 45 -14.66 19.17 0.16
C ASP A 45 -15.42 18.67 -1.07
N ASP A 46 -14.76 18.43 -2.23
CA ASP A 46 -15.51 18.28 -3.51
C ASP A 46 -15.13 17.09 -4.39
N SER A 47 -14.18 16.22 -4.05
CA SER A 47 -13.54 15.47 -5.11
C SER A 47 -13.87 13.97 -5.20
N SER A 48 -13.88 13.21 -4.11
CA SER A 48 -14.14 11.77 -4.21
C SER A 48 -14.93 11.20 -3.02
N ALA A 49 -15.54 10.02 -3.22
CA ALA A 49 -16.17 9.28 -2.12
C ALA A 49 -15.16 8.90 -1.02
N SER A 50 -13.87 8.79 -1.36
CA SER A 50 -12.78 8.56 -0.41
C SER A 50 -12.57 9.77 0.49
N ASP A 51 -12.51 10.96 -0.08
CA ASP A 51 -12.23 12.21 0.64
C ASP A 51 -13.39 12.58 1.56
N GLN A 52 -14.62 12.41 1.08
CA GLN A 52 -15.82 12.56 1.90
C GLN A 52 -15.83 11.60 3.09
N LYS A 53 -15.37 10.36 2.90
CA LYS A 53 -15.24 9.40 3.99
C LYS A 53 -14.16 9.83 4.98
N GLN A 54 -12.99 10.26 4.52
CA GLN A 54 -11.91 10.74 5.41
C GLN A 54 -12.37 11.94 6.23
N LEU A 55 -13.09 12.87 5.62
CA LEU A 55 -13.66 14.02 6.30
C LEU A 55 -14.71 13.61 7.35
N ALA A 56 -15.57 12.64 7.01
CA ALA A 56 -16.55 12.10 7.94
C ALA A 56 -15.88 11.39 9.14
N ASP A 57 -14.87 10.57 8.87
CA ASP A 57 -14.08 9.84 9.88
C ASP A 57 -13.32 10.85 10.79
N MET A 58 -12.79 11.93 10.23
CA MET A 58 -12.16 13.02 11.01
C MET A 58 -13.16 13.68 11.96
N LYS A 59 -14.34 14.07 11.48
CA LYS A 59 -15.38 14.69 12.31
C LYS A 59 -15.86 13.75 13.42
N GLU A 60 -16.03 12.47 13.10
CA GLU A 60 -16.40 11.44 14.08
C GLU A 60 -15.33 11.27 15.15
N THR A 61 -14.04 11.20 14.76
CA THR A 61 -12.90 11.10 15.69
C THR A 61 -12.85 12.29 16.64
N LEU A 62 -13.21 13.48 16.17
CA LEU A 62 -13.29 14.70 16.96
C LEU A 62 -14.59 14.83 17.76
N GLY A 63 -15.51 13.87 17.64
CA GLY A 63 -16.83 13.91 18.29
C GLY A 63 -17.78 14.97 17.75
N LEU A 64 -17.55 15.43 16.52
CA LEU A 64 -18.36 16.47 15.88
C LEU A 64 -19.46 15.87 15.00
N GLN A 65 -20.52 16.64 14.79
CA GLN A 65 -21.58 16.27 13.87
C GLN A 65 -21.12 16.40 12.42
N GLN A 66 -21.68 15.60 11.51
CA GLN A 66 -21.28 15.56 10.11
C GLN A 66 -21.48 16.90 9.38
N TYR A 67 -22.41 17.75 9.85
CA TYR A 67 -22.64 19.09 9.30
C TYR A 67 -21.69 20.17 9.84
N ALA A 68 -20.80 19.85 10.77
CA ALA A 68 -19.83 20.81 11.30
C ALA A 68 -18.97 21.40 10.18
N THR A 69 -18.79 22.71 10.17
CA THR A 69 -17.96 23.43 9.22
C THR A 69 -16.47 23.36 9.61
N ALA A 70 -15.59 23.74 8.69
CA ALA A 70 -14.16 23.85 9.00
C ALA A 70 -13.88 24.86 10.14
N ASN A 71 -14.69 25.92 10.23
CA ASN A 71 -14.57 26.87 11.33
C ASN A 71 -14.98 26.26 12.67
N ASP A 72 -16.05 25.46 12.72
CA ASP A 72 -16.47 24.76 13.95
C ASP A 72 -15.39 23.78 14.45
N VAL A 73 -14.76 23.07 13.51
CA VAL A 73 -13.64 22.16 13.81
C VAL A 73 -12.45 22.94 14.37
N MET A 74 -12.07 24.04 13.75
CA MET A 74 -10.95 24.86 14.19
C MET A 74 -11.23 25.53 15.54
N GLU A 75 -12.44 26.04 15.75
CA GLU A 75 -12.84 26.64 17.04
C GLU A 75 -12.68 25.61 18.18
N MET A 76 -13.17 24.39 17.96
CA MET A 76 -13.05 23.31 18.93
C MET A 76 -11.58 22.92 19.20
N LEU A 77 -10.75 22.78 18.15
CA LEU A 77 -9.34 22.43 18.31
C LEU A 77 -8.54 23.53 18.99
N VAL A 78 -8.82 24.80 18.67
CA VAL A 78 -8.20 25.98 19.29
C VAL A 78 -8.58 26.08 20.77
N GLU A 79 -9.84 25.82 21.11
CA GLU A 79 -10.31 25.83 22.51
C GLU A 79 -9.70 24.66 23.29
N LYS A 80 -9.75 23.45 22.74
CA LYS A 80 -9.22 22.22 23.37
C LYS A 80 -7.74 22.33 23.70
N ASN A 81 -6.94 22.95 22.82
CA ASN A 81 -5.49 23.02 22.94
C ASN A 81 -4.99 24.40 23.39
N GLU A 82 -5.90 25.30 23.85
CA GLU A 82 -5.58 26.61 24.41
C GLU A 82 -4.77 27.53 23.45
N LEU A 83 -5.04 27.46 22.14
CA LEU A 83 -4.26 28.14 21.09
C LEU A 83 -4.73 29.59 20.79
N GLN A 84 -5.65 30.16 21.56
CA GLN A 84 -6.25 31.48 21.31
C GLN A 84 -5.23 32.63 21.28
N GLY A 85 -4.06 32.45 21.95
CA GLY A 85 -2.98 33.43 21.96
C GLY A 85 -2.16 33.54 20.69
N PHE A 86 -2.28 32.58 19.76
CA PHE A 86 -1.52 32.55 18.52
C PHE A 86 -2.25 33.24 17.36
N PRO A 87 -1.53 33.79 16.36
CA PRO A 87 -2.11 34.23 15.09
C PRO A 87 -2.87 33.08 14.37
N LEU A 88 -3.90 33.39 13.59
CA LEU A 88 -4.76 32.40 12.92
C LEU A 88 -3.98 31.37 12.11
N GLU A 89 -2.94 31.80 11.42
CA GLU A 89 -2.05 30.87 10.68
C GLU A 89 -1.41 29.85 11.61
N TRP A 90 -0.88 30.29 12.78
CA TRP A 90 -0.28 29.41 13.74
C TRP A 90 -1.30 28.56 14.50
N GLN A 91 -2.51 29.11 14.75
CA GLN A 91 -3.60 28.29 15.29
C GLN A 91 -3.88 27.09 14.39
N ARG A 92 -3.92 27.30 13.05
CA ARG A 92 -4.12 26.19 12.09
C ARG A 92 -2.99 25.17 12.13
N VAL A 93 -1.74 25.61 12.12
CA VAL A 93 -0.57 24.73 12.14
C VAL A 93 -0.51 23.91 13.42
N LEU A 94 -0.60 24.57 14.57
CA LEU A 94 -0.55 23.90 15.87
C LEU A 94 -1.74 22.95 16.09
N ALA A 95 -2.96 23.37 15.66
CA ALA A 95 -4.13 22.49 15.71
C ALA A 95 -3.95 21.23 14.89
N GLY A 96 -3.30 21.32 13.73
CA GLY A 96 -2.98 20.15 12.89
C GLY A 96 -1.98 19.20 13.57
N ILE A 97 -0.95 19.76 14.20
CA ILE A 97 0.05 18.96 14.93
C ILE A 97 -0.60 18.29 16.15
N HIS A 98 -1.36 19.01 16.97
CA HIS A 98 -2.09 18.43 18.10
C HIS A 98 -3.08 17.35 17.68
N TYR A 99 -3.78 17.55 16.56
CA TYR A 99 -4.67 16.53 15.97
C TYR A 99 -3.89 15.24 15.63
N GLU A 100 -2.70 15.37 15.04
CA GLU A 100 -1.86 14.22 14.75
C GLU A 100 -1.25 13.59 16.02
N MET A 101 -0.88 14.38 17.00
CA MET A 101 -0.41 13.88 18.29
C MET A 101 -1.49 13.02 18.99
N ASP A 102 -2.74 13.47 18.96
CA ASP A 102 -3.88 12.71 19.49
C ASP A 102 -4.10 11.41 18.68
N ARG A 103 -4.06 11.50 17.36
CA ARG A 103 -4.21 10.34 16.45
C ARG A 103 -3.15 9.27 16.68
N GLN A 104 -1.91 9.69 16.93
CA GLN A 104 -0.78 8.80 17.20
C GLN A 104 -0.70 8.39 18.67
N ALA A 105 -1.66 8.79 19.50
CA ALA A 105 -1.69 8.51 20.94
C ALA A 105 -0.39 8.94 21.64
N PHE A 106 0.09 10.15 21.32
CA PHE A 106 1.29 10.73 21.93
C PHE A 106 1.17 10.73 23.45
N SER A 107 2.20 10.25 24.12
CA SER A 107 2.22 10.13 25.57
C SER A 107 3.65 9.98 26.11
N ASN A 108 3.81 9.88 27.41
CA ASN A 108 5.12 9.64 28.07
C ASN A 108 5.79 8.30 27.64
N VAL A 109 5.07 7.42 26.98
CA VAL A 109 5.55 6.10 26.54
C VAL A 109 5.42 5.88 25.03
N ASN A 110 4.85 6.85 24.31
CA ASN A 110 4.69 6.78 22.87
C ASN A 110 5.11 8.11 22.22
N ASN A 111 6.18 8.08 21.45
CA ASN A 111 6.72 9.28 20.79
C ASN A 111 5.84 9.71 19.63
N PHE A 112 5.77 11.02 19.40
CA PHE A 112 5.17 11.60 18.21
C PHE A 112 6.24 11.79 17.14
N ILE A 113 5.97 11.36 15.90
CA ILE A 113 6.83 11.58 14.75
C ILE A 113 6.44 12.93 14.13
N MET A 114 7.25 13.95 14.40
CA MET A 114 7.00 15.31 13.93
C MET A 114 7.23 15.46 12.43
N ALA A 115 8.32 14.90 11.90
CA ALA A 115 8.67 14.92 10.48
C ALA A 115 9.46 13.67 10.12
N GLU A 116 9.40 13.27 8.85
CA GLU A 116 10.13 12.13 8.29
C GLU A 116 11.02 12.59 7.13
N ASN A 117 12.11 11.88 6.89
CA ASN A 117 13.05 12.14 5.79
C ASN A 117 13.66 13.55 5.77
N VAL A 118 13.91 14.12 6.95
CA VAL A 118 14.51 15.44 7.11
C VAL A 118 15.96 15.46 6.60
N SER A 119 16.39 16.60 6.08
CA SER A 119 17.74 16.77 5.52
C SER A 119 18.84 16.74 6.59
N ALA A 120 20.08 16.50 6.16
CA ALA A 120 21.23 16.58 7.05
C ALA A 120 21.42 17.98 7.66
N ALA A 121 20.97 19.05 6.98
CA ALA A 121 20.99 20.41 7.50
C ALA A 121 20.04 20.55 8.69
N THR A 122 18.80 20.09 8.57
CA THR A 122 17.81 20.09 9.66
C THR A 122 18.29 19.24 10.84
N VAL A 123 18.84 18.05 10.57
CA VAL A 123 19.45 17.21 11.61
C VAL A 123 20.55 17.93 12.38
N ALA A 124 21.47 18.63 11.68
CA ALA A 124 22.54 19.38 12.31
C ALA A 124 21.99 20.51 13.18
N THR A 125 21.04 21.30 12.65
CA THR A 125 20.44 22.41 13.39
C THR A 125 19.68 21.95 14.63
N ILE A 126 18.90 20.85 14.56
CA ILE A 126 18.21 20.29 15.73
C ILE A 126 19.22 19.83 16.79
N LYS A 127 20.32 19.18 16.38
CA LYS A 127 21.38 18.76 17.31
C LYS A 127 22.08 19.94 17.98
N GLU A 128 22.35 21.01 17.24
CA GLU A 128 22.92 22.25 17.79
C GLU A 128 22.00 22.92 18.79
N HIS A 129 20.68 22.91 18.55
CA HIS A 129 19.68 23.52 19.41
C HIS A 129 19.06 22.56 20.45
N SER A 130 19.68 21.40 20.68
CA SER A 130 19.15 20.35 21.56
C SER A 130 18.82 20.79 23.00
N LEU A 131 19.55 21.81 23.52
CA LEU A 131 19.25 22.43 24.82
C LEU A 131 17.97 23.28 24.82
N GLN A 132 17.61 23.83 23.66
CA GLN A 132 16.42 24.67 23.48
C GLN A 132 15.19 23.83 23.07
N LEU A 133 15.44 22.63 22.54
CA LEU A 133 14.44 21.67 22.07
C LEU A 133 14.44 20.39 22.94
N PRO A 134 14.14 20.48 24.23
CA PRO A 134 14.18 19.33 25.14
C PRO A 134 13.07 18.33 24.77
N GLY A 135 13.44 17.06 24.64
CA GLY A 135 12.50 15.99 24.25
C GLY A 135 12.36 15.79 22.75
N VAL A 136 13.04 16.62 21.93
CA VAL A 136 13.14 16.37 20.48
C VAL A 136 14.35 15.47 20.23
N GLU A 137 14.13 14.41 19.48
CA GLU A 137 15.15 13.42 19.14
C GLU A 137 15.18 13.17 17.64
N ILE A 138 16.37 12.92 17.10
CA ILE A 138 16.56 12.44 15.74
C ILE A 138 16.80 10.93 15.82
N VAL A 139 15.97 10.19 15.11
CA VAL A 139 16.06 8.72 15.03
C VAL A 139 16.35 8.33 13.60
N GLU A 140 17.38 7.52 13.39
CA GLU A 140 17.63 6.90 12.09
C GLU A 140 16.81 5.62 11.98
N THR A 141 16.00 5.56 10.94
CA THR A 141 15.19 4.37 10.64
C THR A 141 15.48 3.87 9.24
N SER A 142 15.32 2.56 9.04
CA SER A 142 15.40 2.01 7.69
C SER A 142 14.10 2.31 6.93
N ALA A 143 14.22 2.81 5.71
CA ALA A 143 13.09 3.02 4.81
C ALA A 143 13.15 2.03 3.65
N ARG A 144 11.99 1.57 3.18
CA ARG A 144 11.90 0.74 2.00
C ARG A 144 12.06 1.61 0.75
N SER A 145 13.04 1.27 -0.11
CA SER A 145 13.26 1.91 -1.41
C SER A 145 13.07 0.88 -2.53
N TYR A 146 12.41 1.29 -3.60
CA TYR A 146 12.16 0.46 -4.77
C TYR A 146 12.88 1.05 -5.98
N ASP A 147 14.14 0.62 -6.22
CA ASP A 147 14.97 1.15 -7.32
C ASP A 147 14.36 0.86 -8.70
N GLN A 148 13.55 -0.18 -8.82
CA GLN A 148 12.82 -0.57 -10.02
C GLN A 148 11.33 -0.63 -9.71
N SER A 149 10.77 0.51 -9.36
CA SER A 149 9.43 0.67 -8.80
C SER A 149 8.28 0.28 -9.74
N ASP A 150 8.56 0.19 -11.05
CA ASP A 150 7.66 -0.23 -12.12
C ASP A 150 7.59 -1.76 -12.29
N ILE A 151 8.57 -2.51 -11.74
CA ILE A 151 8.66 -3.95 -11.90
C ILE A 151 7.79 -4.68 -10.88
N ILE A 152 6.82 -5.43 -11.38
CA ILE A 152 5.92 -6.31 -10.58
C ILE A 152 5.38 -5.68 -9.27
N PRO A 153 4.97 -4.40 -9.23
CA PRO A 153 4.59 -3.75 -7.98
C PRO A 153 3.45 -4.49 -7.26
N ALA A 154 2.49 -5.04 -7.99
CA ALA A 154 1.39 -5.81 -7.42
C ALA A 154 1.82 -7.16 -6.81
N VAL A 155 2.97 -7.72 -7.22
CA VAL A 155 3.55 -8.95 -6.66
C VAL A 155 4.46 -8.64 -5.49
N LEU A 156 5.34 -7.63 -5.61
CA LEU A 156 6.17 -7.16 -4.51
C LEU A 156 5.31 -6.76 -3.31
N GLY A 157 4.21 -6.09 -3.59
CA GLY A 157 3.37 -5.56 -2.54
C GLY A 157 3.97 -4.32 -1.90
N ARG A 158 3.55 -4.00 -0.71
CA ARG A 158 3.95 -2.77 -0.02
C ARG A 158 4.10 -2.95 1.47
N VAL A 159 4.86 -2.05 2.05
CA VAL A 159 4.93 -1.84 3.50
C VAL A 159 4.01 -0.68 3.90
N GLY A 160 3.65 -0.62 5.17
CA GLY A 160 2.85 0.47 5.72
C GLY A 160 2.86 0.46 7.24
N LYS A 161 2.40 1.54 7.85
CA LYS A 161 2.32 1.67 9.32
C LYS A 161 1.38 0.62 9.90
N ILE A 162 1.67 0.18 11.11
CA ILE A 162 0.83 -0.75 11.86
C ILE A 162 -0.48 -0.05 12.20
N THR A 163 -1.61 -0.67 11.86
CA THR A 163 -2.94 -0.15 12.21
C THR A 163 -3.35 -0.60 13.61
N ALA A 164 -4.28 0.13 14.23
CA ALA A 164 -4.80 -0.21 15.56
C ALA A 164 -5.38 -1.63 15.61
N GLU A 165 -6.04 -2.08 14.53
CA GLU A 165 -6.64 -3.41 14.43
C GLU A 165 -5.58 -4.52 14.32
N LYS A 166 -4.43 -4.24 13.69
CA LYS A 166 -3.30 -5.18 13.65
C LYS A 166 -2.51 -5.20 14.95
N TRP A 167 -2.44 -4.04 15.62
CA TRP A 167 -1.72 -3.92 16.90
C TRP A 167 -2.45 -4.61 18.03
N LYS A 168 -3.76 -4.37 18.13
CA LYS A 168 -4.62 -4.89 19.19
C LYS A 168 -5.64 -5.86 18.59
N VAL A 169 -5.51 -7.13 18.93
CA VAL A 169 -6.44 -8.18 18.48
C VAL A 169 -7.31 -8.61 19.66
N THR A 170 -8.61 -8.61 19.46
CA THR A 170 -9.57 -9.09 20.46
C THR A 170 -10.18 -10.41 19.96
N ASP A 171 -10.04 -11.48 20.72
CA ASP A 171 -10.59 -12.77 20.37
C ASP A 171 -12.13 -12.83 20.59
N SER A 172 -12.74 -13.95 20.19
CA SER A 172 -14.19 -14.18 20.37
C SER A 172 -14.66 -14.20 21.83
N ASN A 173 -13.75 -14.33 22.78
CA ASN A 173 -14.01 -14.33 24.22
C ASN A 173 -13.81 -12.95 24.87
N GLY A 174 -13.43 -11.94 24.06
CA GLY A 174 -13.14 -10.59 24.55
C GLY A 174 -11.73 -10.42 25.10
N GLN A 175 -10.85 -11.42 24.99
CA GLN A 175 -9.47 -11.32 25.43
C GLN A 175 -8.66 -10.49 24.42
N VAL A 176 -7.96 -9.48 24.94
CA VAL A 176 -7.10 -8.60 24.15
C VAL A 176 -5.68 -9.13 24.15
N THR A 177 -5.08 -9.23 22.95
CA THR A 177 -3.68 -9.61 22.74
C THR A 177 -2.97 -8.59 21.84
N TYR A 178 -1.64 -8.58 21.89
CA TYR A 178 -0.78 -7.71 21.11
C TYR A 178 0.27 -8.54 20.35
N PRO A 179 -0.13 -9.32 19.33
CA PRO A 179 0.75 -10.31 18.71
C PRO A 179 1.99 -9.69 18.04
N LEU A 180 1.88 -8.47 17.53
CA LEU A 180 3.04 -7.76 16.97
C LEU A 180 4.03 -7.33 18.03
N ARG A 181 3.55 -6.90 19.21
CA ARG A 181 4.42 -6.57 20.33
C ARG A 181 5.22 -7.78 20.83
N GLU A 182 4.61 -8.96 20.82
CA GLU A 182 5.29 -10.21 21.19
C GLU A 182 6.39 -10.58 20.19
N LYS A 183 6.24 -10.16 18.92
CA LYS A 183 7.25 -10.26 17.86
C LYS A 183 8.31 -9.14 17.90
N GLY A 184 8.25 -8.23 18.86
CA GLY A 184 9.21 -7.13 19.02
C GLY A 184 8.92 -5.89 18.18
N TYR A 185 7.68 -5.71 17.68
CA TYR A 185 7.29 -4.46 17.02
C TYR A 185 6.91 -3.37 18.01
N ASN A 186 7.13 -2.13 17.61
CA ASN A 186 6.54 -0.95 18.19
C ASN A 186 5.32 -0.50 17.39
N MET A 187 4.41 0.27 17.98
CA MET A 187 3.19 0.69 17.30
C MET A 187 3.44 1.56 16.06
N ASN A 188 4.55 2.29 16.06
CA ASN A 188 4.95 3.17 14.95
C ASN A 188 5.81 2.48 13.88
N ASP A 189 6.09 1.19 14.04
CA ASP A 189 6.87 0.45 13.06
C ASP A 189 6.11 0.26 11.75
N VAL A 190 6.88 -0.07 10.71
CA VAL A 190 6.39 -0.39 9.39
C VAL A 190 6.35 -1.91 9.23
N LEU A 191 5.32 -2.41 8.56
CA LEU A 191 5.03 -3.83 8.39
C LEU A 191 4.67 -4.10 6.93
N GLY A 192 5.01 -5.25 6.39
CA GLY A 192 4.53 -5.72 5.09
C GLY A 192 2.99 -5.85 5.09
N ILE A 193 2.35 -5.09 4.21
CA ILE A 193 0.87 -5.03 4.11
C ILE A 193 0.34 -6.00 3.08
N SER A 194 1.05 -6.19 1.98
CA SER A 194 0.62 -7.03 0.86
C SER A 194 1.81 -7.63 0.11
N GLY A 195 1.53 -8.60 -0.77
CA GLY A 195 2.50 -9.21 -1.66
C GLY A 195 3.63 -9.92 -0.94
N LEU A 196 4.81 -9.94 -1.56
CA LEU A 196 6.01 -10.57 -1.01
C LEU A 196 6.49 -9.88 0.27
N GLU A 197 6.33 -8.55 0.37
CA GLU A 197 6.64 -7.81 1.59
C GLU A 197 5.89 -8.37 2.80
N SER A 198 4.61 -8.74 2.64
CA SER A 198 3.83 -9.35 3.72
C SER A 198 4.13 -10.82 3.97
N VAL A 199 4.39 -11.58 2.90
CA VAL A 199 4.63 -13.03 3.00
C VAL A 199 5.98 -13.33 3.62
N TYR A 200 6.99 -12.52 3.28
CA TYR A 200 8.37 -12.68 3.76
C TYR A 200 8.75 -11.63 4.82
N GLU A 201 7.77 -11.07 5.51
CA GLU A 201 8.00 -10.06 6.56
C GLU A 201 8.99 -10.56 7.63
N ASP A 202 8.80 -11.78 8.13
CA ASP A 202 9.65 -12.35 9.17
C ASP A 202 11.12 -12.56 8.68
N GLU A 203 11.33 -12.70 7.36
CA GLU A 203 12.66 -12.83 6.75
C GLU A 203 13.26 -11.46 6.40
N LEU A 204 12.45 -10.55 5.86
CA LEU A 204 12.90 -9.25 5.39
C LEU A 204 13.13 -8.25 6.52
N ARG A 205 12.41 -8.39 7.63
CA ARG A 205 12.60 -7.58 8.81
C ARG A 205 13.86 -8.00 9.54
N GLY A 206 14.72 -7.05 9.85
CA GLY A 206 15.84 -7.27 10.77
C GLY A 206 15.40 -7.31 12.24
N LYS A 207 16.35 -7.23 13.14
CA LYS A 207 16.09 -7.01 14.56
C LYS A 207 16.63 -5.64 14.95
N ASP A 208 15.82 -4.89 15.68
CA ASP A 208 16.19 -3.57 16.15
C ASP A 208 17.33 -3.65 17.17
N GLY A 209 18.25 -2.69 17.10
CA GLY A 209 19.23 -2.46 18.15
C GLY A 209 18.58 -1.78 19.35
N VAL A 210 19.26 -1.83 20.48
CA VAL A 210 18.84 -1.09 21.68
C VAL A 210 19.95 -0.17 22.11
N GLU A 211 19.62 1.12 22.20
CA GLU A 211 20.51 2.15 22.68
C GLU A 211 20.02 2.64 24.05
N THR A 212 20.91 2.69 25.01
CA THR A 212 20.63 3.26 26.32
C THR A 212 21.17 4.68 26.40
N ILE A 213 20.28 5.63 26.62
CA ILE A 213 20.60 7.05 26.74
C ILE A 213 20.50 7.44 28.21
N THR A 214 21.60 7.96 28.76
CA THR A 214 21.66 8.49 30.13
C THR A 214 21.55 10.00 30.10
N ARG A 215 20.59 10.56 30.83
CA ARG A 215 20.38 12.01 30.95
C ARG A 215 20.72 12.47 32.38
N ASN A 216 21.24 13.69 32.51
CA ASN A 216 21.42 14.34 33.82
C ASN A 216 20.09 14.94 34.33
N SER A 217 20.12 15.58 35.51
CA SER A 217 18.95 16.26 36.13
C SER A 217 18.31 17.34 35.25
N ASP A 218 19.08 17.93 34.32
CA ASP A 218 18.65 19.01 33.43
C ASP A 218 18.11 18.45 32.09
N GLY A 219 18.04 17.13 31.95
CA GLY A 219 17.56 16.47 30.73
C GLY A 219 18.62 16.33 29.61
N VAL A 220 19.85 16.79 29.86
CA VAL A 220 20.95 16.70 28.88
C VAL A 220 21.48 15.28 28.78
N ILE A 221 21.67 14.77 27.57
CA ILE A 221 22.27 13.46 27.31
C ILE A 221 23.75 13.53 27.73
N VAL A 222 24.15 12.69 28.67
CA VAL A 222 25.53 12.60 29.20
C VAL A 222 26.25 11.33 28.79
N ASP A 223 25.51 10.29 28.41
CA ASP A 223 26.06 9.04 27.89
C ASP A 223 25.08 8.36 26.95
N THR A 224 25.59 7.76 25.90
CA THR A 224 24.82 6.97 24.95
C THR A 224 25.59 5.67 24.68
N ARG A 225 24.96 4.53 24.96
CA ARG A 225 25.55 3.21 24.78
C ARG A 225 24.66 2.29 23.99
N LEU A 226 25.16 1.75 22.89
CA LEU A 226 24.52 0.65 22.17
C LEU A 226 24.61 -0.63 23.02
N THR A 227 23.47 -1.10 23.51
CA THR A 227 23.37 -2.31 24.35
C THR A 227 23.06 -3.57 23.55
N THR A 228 22.35 -3.41 22.45
CA THR A 228 22.08 -4.49 21.48
C THR A 228 22.39 -3.99 20.08
N VAL A 229 23.20 -4.75 19.34
CA VAL A 229 23.54 -4.41 17.97
C VAL A 229 22.37 -4.78 17.06
N PRO A 230 21.92 -3.91 16.13
CA PRO A 230 20.89 -4.26 15.17
C PRO A 230 21.36 -5.35 14.22
N GLU A 231 20.46 -6.28 13.86
CA GLU A 231 20.71 -7.32 12.88
C GLU A 231 19.91 -7.04 11.60
N PRO A 232 20.52 -6.98 10.41
CA PRO A 232 19.79 -6.78 9.16
C PRO A 232 18.90 -8.00 8.85
N GLY A 233 17.81 -7.78 8.13
CA GLY A 233 16.98 -8.85 7.59
C GLY A 233 17.69 -9.66 6.50
N HIS A 234 17.10 -10.79 6.13
CA HIS A 234 17.62 -11.65 5.08
C HIS A 234 17.27 -11.14 3.69
N THR A 235 18.06 -11.54 2.71
CA THR A 235 17.79 -11.26 1.29
C THR A 235 16.86 -12.33 0.72
N VAL A 236 15.78 -11.92 0.09
CA VAL A 236 14.89 -12.80 -0.70
C VAL A 236 15.20 -12.60 -2.17
N GLN A 237 15.68 -13.64 -2.84
CA GLN A 237 15.98 -13.63 -4.26
C GLN A 237 14.81 -14.27 -5.03
N LEU A 238 14.26 -13.54 -6.00
CA LEU A 238 13.19 -14.01 -6.85
C LEU A 238 13.75 -14.71 -8.10
N THR A 239 12.93 -15.56 -8.72
CA THR A 239 13.22 -16.20 -10.01
C THR A 239 12.94 -15.29 -11.19
N ILE A 240 12.35 -14.13 -10.96
CA ILE A 240 12.00 -13.14 -11.99
C ILE A 240 13.25 -12.38 -12.42
N ASP A 241 13.55 -12.40 -13.73
CA ASP A 241 14.57 -11.55 -14.34
C ASP A 241 13.93 -10.21 -14.73
N SER A 242 14.49 -9.10 -14.24
CA SER A 242 13.92 -7.77 -14.44
C SER A 242 13.88 -7.32 -15.89
N ASN A 243 14.87 -7.71 -16.73
CA ASN A 243 14.89 -7.35 -18.13
C ASN A 243 13.85 -8.15 -18.93
N PHE A 244 13.70 -9.44 -18.59
CA PHE A 244 12.68 -10.28 -19.18
C PHE A 244 11.27 -9.80 -18.77
N GLN A 245 11.07 -9.46 -17.52
CA GLN A 245 9.82 -8.88 -17.02
C GLN A 245 9.44 -7.63 -17.81
N ARG A 246 10.35 -6.67 -17.99
CA ARG A 246 10.09 -5.46 -18.79
C ARG A 246 9.73 -5.78 -20.23
N ALA A 247 10.37 -6.78 -20.83
CA ALA A 247 10.02 -7.19 -22.18
C ALA A 247 8.59 -7.74 -22.26
N VAL A 248 8.17 -8.50 -21.25
CA VAL A 248 6.80 -9.06 -21.15
C VAL A 248 5.78 -7.94 -20.88
N ASP A 249 6.07 -7.00 -19.98
CA ASP A 249 5.21 -5.85 -19.68
C ASP A 249 4.97 -5.01 -20.94
N LYS A 250 6.04 -4.70 -21.65
CA LYS A 250 5.98 -3.98 -22.94
C LYS A 250 5.16 -4.73 -23.97
N ALA A 251 5.40 -6.02 -24.14
CA ALA A 251 4.67 -6.85 -25.11
C ALA A 251 3.17 -6.89 -24.76
N LEU A 252 2.80 -7.00 -23.47
CA LEU A 252 1.41 -6.98 -23.03
C LEU A 252 0.75 -5.63 -23.37
N ALA A 253 1.37 -4.52 -23.02
CA ALA A 253 0.86 -3.19 -23.30
C ALA A 253 0.67 -2.93 -24.80
N GLU A 254 1.69 -3.26 -25.62
CA GLU A 254 1.65 -3.10 -27.08
C GLU A 254 0.54 -3.96 -27.73
N ASN A 255 0.32 -5.18 -27.22
CA ASN A 255 -0.74 -6.05 -27.74
C ASN A 255 -2.14 -5.54 -27.38
N ILE A 256 -2.35 -5.02 -26.16
CA ILE A 256 -3.62 -4.39 -25.76
C ILE A 256 -3.90 -3.17 -26.64
N ASP A 257 -2.90 -2.33 -26.87
CA ASP A 257 -2.99 -1.19 -27.79
C ASP A 257 -3.31 -1.61 -29.22
N MET A 258 -2.65 -2.65 -29.71
CA MET A 258 -2.91 -3.19 -31.06
C MET A 258 -4.34 -3.71 -31.18
N ILE A 259 -4.84 -4.46 -30.20
CA ILE A 259 -6.23 -4.94 -30.15
C ILE A 259 -7.20 -3.76 -30.23
N ASN A 260 -6.97 -2.72 -29.43
CA ASN A 260 -7.82 -1.53 -29.42
C ASN A 260 -7.81 -0.77 -30.75
N ARG A 261 -6.67 -0.75 -31.48
CA ARG A 261 -6.58 -0.12 -32.82
C ARG A 261 -7.26 -0.94 -33.91
N VAL A 262 -7.05 -2.26 -33.90
CA VAL A 262 -7.54 -3.16 -34.96
C VAL A 262 -9.03 -3.46 -34.82
N TYR A 263 -9.50 -3.63 -33.59
CA TYR A 263 -10.88 -4.03 -33.28
C TYR A 263 -11.73 -2.90 -32.74
N ASN A 264 -11.46 -1.65 -33.13
CA ASN A 264 -12.20 -0.47 -32.66
C ASN A 264 -13.65 -0.47 -33.21
N THR A 265 -14.46 -1.40 -32.73
CA THR A 265 -15.88 -1.55 -33.06
C THR A 265 -16.81 -0.69 -32.17
N GLY A 266 -16.24 0.20 -31.38
CA GLY A 266 -17.00 1.16 -30.54
C GLY A 266 -17.54 0.63 -29.19
N THR A 267 -17.59 -0.69 -28.99
CA THR A 267 -18.28 -1.27 -27.82
C THR A 267 -17.44 -2.17 -26.90
N MET A 268 -16.31 -2.67 -27.37
CA MET A 268 -15.40 -3.49 -26.52
C MET A 268 -13.96 -3.05 -26.71
N LYS A 269 -13.42 -2.38 -25.69
CA LYS A 269 -11.99 -2.07 -25.62
C LYS A 269 -11.32 -3.07 -24.69
N ALA A 270 -10.17 -3.61 -25.09
CA ALA A 270 -9.31 -4.33 -24.16
C ALA A 270 -8.69 -3.29 -23.21
N ALA A 271 -9.15 -3.26 -21.96
CA ALA A 271 -8.71 -2.29 -20.98
C ALA A 271 -7.60 -2.83 -20.06
N ALA A 272 -7.49 -4.15 -19.96
CA ALA A 272 -6.61 -4.79 -18.98
C ALA A 272 -6.20 -6.20 -19.43
N GLY A 273 -5.10 -6.69 -18.87
CA GLY A 273 -4.60 -8.04 -19.11
C GLY A 273 -3.55 -8.48 -18.13
N ALA A 274 -3.18 -9.75 -18.18
CA ALA A 274 -2.07 -10.31 -17.42
C ALA A 274 -1.33 -11.37 -18.22
N VAL A 275 -0.03 -11.52 -17.95
CA VAL A 275 0.81 -12.59 -18.51
C VAL A 275 1.62 -13.21 -17.36
N VAL A 276 1.60 -14.54 -17.27
CA VAL A 276 2.47 -15.30 -16.38
C VAL A 276 3.31 -16.24 -17.22
N VAL A 277 4.62 -16.19 -17.03
CA VAL A 277 5.58 -17.07 -17.73
C VAL A 277 6.26 -17.97 -16.69
N LEU A 278 6.16 -19.28 -16.92
CA LEU A 278 6.76 -20.29 -16.08
C LEU A 278 7.86 -21.05 -16.83
N ASP A 279 8.95 -21.40 -16.15
CA ASP A 279 9.88 -22.40 -16.67
C ASP A 279 9.24 -23.79 -16.57
N VAL A 280 9.16 -24.49 -17.70
CA VAL A 280 8.52 -25.81 -17.77
C VAL A 280 9.33 -26.91 -17.09
N LYS A 281 10.59 -26.64 -16.73
CA LYS A 281 11.47 -27.63 -16.10
C LYS A 281 11.22 -27.77 -14.60
N ASP A 282 11.01 -26.65 -13.92
CA ASP A 282 10.91 -26.61 -12.45
C ASP A 282 9.68 -25.81 -11.96
N GLY A 283 8.94 -25.17 -12.85
CA GLY A 283 7.75 -24.39 -12.53
C GLY A 283 8.05 -23.00 -11.95
N SER A 284 9.32 -22.55 -11.99
CA SER A 284 9.67 -21.21 -11.50
C SER A 284 9.00 -20.12 -12.31
N VAL A 285 8.59 -19.05 -11.63
CA VAL A 285 7.97 -17.89 -12.26
C VAL A 285 9.05 -17.00 -12.86
N MET A 286 9.10 -16.89 -14.18
CA MET A 286 10.05 -16.06 -14.92
C MET A 286 9.55 -14.63 -15.12
N ALA A 287 8.25 -14.45 -15.26
CA ALA A 287 7.60 -13.15 -15.34
C ALA A 287 6.14 -13.22 -14.86
N ALA A 288 5.65 -12.12 -14.26
CA ALA A 288 4.26 -11.95 -13.83
C ALA A 288 3.81 -10.51 -14.11
N SER A 289 3.25 -10.29 -15.29
CA SER A 289 2.87 -8.98 -15.81
C SER A 289 1.40 -8.68 -15.54
N ASN A 290 1.13 -7.42 -15.22
CA ASN A 290 -0.22 -6.86 -15.07
C ASN A 290 -0.33 -5.59 -15.91
N TYR A 291 -1.46 -5.42 -16.60
CA TYR A 291 -1.77 -4.18 -17.32
C TYR A 291 -3.22 -3.75 -17.02
N PRO A 292 -3.48 -2.48 -16.70
CA PRO A 292 -2.45 -1.49 -16.34
C PRO A 292 -1.72 -1.86 -15.07
N SER A 293 -0.58 -1.23 -14.83
CA SER A 293 0.23 -1.34 -13.63
C SER A 293 0.43 0.05 -13.02
N TYR A 294 1.22 0.16 -11.96
CA TYR A 294 1.50 1.41 -11.25
C TYR A 294 2.97 1.47 -10.85
N ASP A 295 3.44 2.66 -10.48
CA ASP A 295 4.75 2.88 -9.90
C ASP A 295 4.66 2.73 -8.37
N GLN A 296 5.45 1.85 -7.80
CA GLN A 296 5.45 1.55 -6.37
C GLN A 296 5.83 2.77 -5.52
N ASN A 297 6.78 3.60 -5.99
CA ASN A 297 7.21 4.81 -5.28
C ASN A 297 6.13 5.91 -5.30
N LEU A 298 5.23 5.88 -6.28
CA LEU A 298 4.12 6.83 -6.38
C LEU A 298 2.82 6.31 -5.74
N TYR A 299 2.84 5.11 -5.16
CA TYR A 299 1.64 4.49 -4.60
C TYR A 299 0.92 5.39 -3.59
N ALA A 300 1.65 5.96 -2.64
CA ALA A 300 1.06 6.78 -1.57
C ALA A 300 0.51 8.11 -2.09
N SER A 301 1.26 8.80 -2.96
CA SER A 301 0.87 10.10 -3.52
C SER A 301 -0.30 9.99 -4.51
N ASN A 302 -0.36 8.89 -5.28
CA ASN A 302 -1.33 8.70 -6.35
C ASN A 302 -2.42 7.68 -5.99
N TYR A 303 -2.56 7.33 -4.71
CA TYR A 303 -3.51 6.30 -4.28
C TYR A 303 -4.97 6.61 -4.68
N SER A 304 -5.39 7.86 -4.55
CA SER A 304 -6.73 8.29 -4.94
C SER A 304 -6.99 8.08 -6.44
N GLU A 305 -6.04 8.44 -7.29
CA GLU A 305 -6.09 8.21 -8.73
C GLU A 305 -6.15 6.71 -9.05
N TYR A 306 -5.20 5.92 -8.52
CA TYR A 306 -5.13 4.48 -8.79
C TYR A 306 -6.36 3.71 -8.27
N SER A 307 -6.91 4.10 -7.12
CA SER A 307 -8.06 3.42 -6.52
C SER A 307 -9.38 3.75 -7.19
N SER A 308 -9.51 4.93 -7.81
CA SER A 308 -10.69 5.38 -8.55
C SER A 308 -10.66 5.01 -10.03
N ASP A 309 -9.52 4.57 -10.58
CA ASP A 309 -9.37 4.19 -11.97
C ASP A 309 -10.20 2.93 -12.30
N PRO A 310 -11.18 3.03 -13.23
CA PRO A 310 -12.01 1.88 -13.63
C PRO A 310 -11.20 0.71 -14.20
N SER A 311 -9.97 0.95 -14.67
CA SER A 311 -9.07 -0.10 -15.17
C SER A 311 -8.37 -0.89 -14.06
N LEU A 312 -8.56 -0.48 -12.79
CA LEU A 312 -8.06 -1.16 -11.58
C LEU A 312 -6.55 -1.48 -11.63
N PRO A 313 -5.64 -0.49 -11.73
CA PRO A 313 -4.19 -0.74 -11.81
C PRO A 313 -3.63 -1.46 -10.58
N LEU A 314 -4.24 -1.28 -9.40
CA LEU A 314 -3.82 -1.92 -8.16
C LEU A 314 -4.21 -3.41 -8.06
N PHE A 315 -5.10 -3.90 -8.93
CA PHE A 315 -5.56 -5.29 -8.88
C PHE A 315 -4.53 -6.23 -9.49
N ASN A 316 -4.05 -7.21 -8.72
CA ASN A 316 -3.08 -8.21 -9.17
C ASN A 316 -3.77 -9.27 -10.06
N ARG A 317 -3.91 -8.97 -11.35
CA ARG A 317 -4.58 -9.85 -12.33
C ARG A 317 -3.85 -11.16 -12.54
N ALA A 318 -2.52 -11.15 -12.45
CA ALA A 318 -1.71 -12.33 -12.66
C ALA A 318 -1.95 -13.41 -11.60
N LEU A 319 -2.23 -13.00 -10.34
CA LEU A 319 -2.40 -13.92 -9.21
C LEU A 319 -3.86 -14.04 -8.73
N GLN A 320 -4.66 -12.98 -8.88
CA GLN A 320 -6.02 -12.91 -8.33
C GLN A 320 -7.11 -12.88 -9.39
N GLY A 321 -6.73 -12.69 -10.66
CA GLY A 321 -7.69 -12.64 -11.76
C GLY A 321 -8.35 -13.99 -12.01
N LEU A 322 -9.69 -13.99 -12.08
CA LEU A 322 -10.49 -15.15 -12.43
C LEU A 322 -10.98 -15.03 -13.87
N TYR A 323 -10.40 -15.82 -14.76
CA TYR A 323 -10.71 -15.78 -16.18
C TYR A 323 -11.23 -17.14 -16.64
N THR A 324 -12.20 -17.12 -17.57
CA THR A 324 -12.70 -18.35 -18.20
C THR A 324 -11.61 -18.91 -19.12
N PRO A 325 -11.07 -20.10 -18.84
CA PRO A 325 -9.90 -20.61 -19.56
C PRO A 325 -10.18 -20.96 -21.03
N GLY A 326 -11.44 -21.23 -21.36
CA GLY A 326 -11.80 -21.62 -22.71
C GLY A 326 -11.03 -22.85 -23.22
N SER A 327 -10.55 -22.79 -24.44
CA SER A 327 -9.83 -23.92 -25.09
C SER A 327 -8.48 -24.24 -24.46
N THR A 328 -7.89 -23.34 -23.67
CA THR A 328 -6.62 -23.62 -22.97
C THR A 328 -6.77 -24.67 -21.87
N PHE A 329 -7.99 -24.94 -21.42
CA PHE A 329 -8.28 -25.99 -20.44
C PHE A 329 -8.35 -27.41 -21.06
N LYS A 330 -8.42 -27.54 -22.39
CA LYS A 330 -8.55 -28.83 -23.07
C LYS A 330 -7.38 -29.81 -22.78
N PRO A 331 -6.11 -29.40 -22.75
CA PRO A 331 -5.02 -30.29 -22.37
C PRO A 331 -5.18 -30.89 -20.97
N ALA A 332 -5.63 -30.08 -20.01
CA ALA A 332 -5.87 -30.57 -18.64
C ALA A 332 -6.99 -31.62 -18.59
N VAL A 333 -8.08 -31.38 -19.33
CA VAL A 333 -9.19 -32.35 -19.48
C VAL A 333 -8.72 -33.62 -20.17
N ALA A 334 -7.88 -33.52 -21.21
CA ALA A 334 -7.34 -34.69 -21.91
C ALA A 334 -6.44 -35.54 -21.00
N VAL A 335 -5.54 -34.88 -20.23
CA VAL A 335 -4.70 -35.59 -19.24
C VAL A 335 -5.56 -36.29 -18.19
N ALA A 336 -6.54 -35.60 -17.62
CA ALA A 336 -7.44 -36.20 -16.61
C ALA A 336 -8.23 -37.41 -17.18
N ALA A 337 -8.70 -37.33 -18.42
CA ALA A 337 -9.40 -38.43 -19.06
C ALA A 337 -8.48 -39.64 -19.35
N LEU A 338 -7.23 -39.40 -19.73
CA LEU A 338 -6.23 -40.45 -19.93
C LEU A 338 -5.82 -41.10 -18.58
N ASP A 339 -5.57 -40.28 -17.56
CA ASP A 339 -5.17 -40.75 -16.23
C ASP A 339 -6.27 -41.57 -15.52
N SER A 340 -7.53 -41.17 -15.71
CA SER A 340 -8.68 -41.91 -15.19
C SER A 340 -8.93 -43.26 -15.87
N GLY A 341 -8.24 -43.54 -17.00
CA GLY A 341 -8.43 -44.76 -17.78
C GLY A 341 -9.74 -44.80 -18.57
N LEU A 342 -10.53 -43.72 -18.60
CA LEU A 342 -11.76 -43.61 -19.39
C LEU A 342 -11.48 -43.64 -20.89
N ILE A 343 -10.34 -43.11 -21.30
CA ILE A 343 -9.85 -43.12 -22.67
C ILE A 343 -8.37 -43.50 -22.69
N ASN A 344 -7.90 -43.91 -23.84
CA ASN A 344 -6.47 -44.09 -24.14
C ASN A 344 -6.11 -43.34 -25.44
N GLN A 345 -4.85 -43.37 -25.82
CA GLN A 345 -4.37 -42.66 -27.02
C GLN A 345 -5.03 -43.10 -28.35
N TYR A 346 -5.66 -44.26 -28.37
CA TYR A 346 -6.34 -44.81 -29.58
C TYR A 346 -7.87 -44.66 -29.49
N SER A 347 -8.39 -44.12 -28.39
CA SER A 347 -9.83 -43.90 -28.23
C SER A 347 -10.30 -42.80 -29.14
N THR A 348 -11.35 -43.09 -29.92
CA THR A 348 -11.95 -42.16 -30.86
C THR A 348 -13.37 -41.79 -30.47
N VAL A 349 -13.76 -40.54 -30.75
CA VAL A 349 -15.11 -40.01 -30.58
C VAL A 349 -15.60 -39.50 -31.93
N TYR A 350 -16.80 -39.91 -32.36
CA TYR A 350 -17.40 -39.41 -33.57
C TYR A 350 -17.98 -38.00 -33.36
N CYS A 351 -17.48 -37.03 -34.14
CA CYS A 351 -17.99 -35.66 -34.12
C CYS A 351 -19.00 -35.47 -35.26
N ASN A 352 -20.23 -35.15 -34.93
CA ASN A 352 -21.30 -34.76 -35.85
C ASN A 352 -21.54 -33.25 -35.94
N GLY A 353 -20.65 -32.47 -35.38
CA GLY A 353 -20.72 -31.01 -35.36
C GLY A 353 -21.54 -30.39 -34.21
N VAL A 354 -22.30 -31.19 -33.46
CA VAL A 354 -23.15 -30.73 -32.34
C VAL A 354 -23.03 -31.72 -31.21
N TYR A 355 -22.86 -31.23 -29.97
CA TYR A 355 -22.86 -32.06 -28.77
C TYR A 355 -24.24 -32.00 -28.09
N ASN A 356 -24.97 -33.10 -28.12
CA ASN A 356 -26.38 -33.20 -27.73
C ASN A 356 -26.61 -33.83 -26.37
N TYR A 357 -25.59 -33.87 -25.49
CA TYR A 357 -25.73 -34.47 -24.15
C TYR A 357 -26.63 -33.66 -23.22
N PHE A 358 -26.55 -32.31 -23.29
CA PHE A 358 -27.36 -31.44 -22.46
C PHE A 358 -28.74 -31.21 -23.08
N LYS A 359 -29.77 -31.12 -22.23
CA LYS A 359 -31.17 -30.98 -22.66
C LYS A 359 -31.46 -29.61 -23.28
N ASP A 360 -30.88 -28.55 -22.68
CA ASP A 360 -31.23 -27.18 -23.01
C ASP A 360 -30.05 -26.38 -23.66
N TYR A 361 -28.90 -27.02 -23.87
CA TYR A 361 -27.73 -26.41 -24.42
C TYR A 361 -26.97 -27.38 -25.32
N HIS A 362 -26.85 -27.02 -26.60
CA HIS A 362 -26.22 -27.85 -27.62
C HIS A 362 -24.96 -27.15 -28.20
N PRO A 363 -23.78 -27.30 -27.58
CA PRO A 363 -22.54 -26.74 -28.07
C PRO A 363 -22.25 -27.22 -29.49
N ARG A 364 -21.90 -26.28 -30.38
CA ARG A 364 -21.54 -26.57 -31.76
C ARG A 364 -20.03 -26.57 -31.95
N CYS A 365 -19.56 -27.42 -32.85
CA CYS A 365 -18.19 -27.38 -33.28
C CYS A 365 -17.90 -26.06 -34.02
N THR A 366 -16.81 -25.38 -33.67
CA THR A 366 -16.42 -24.11 -34.31
C THR A 366 -16.04 -24.23 -35.76
N ARG A 367 -15.63 -25.41 -36.22
CA ARG A 367 -15.33 -25.69 -37.61
C ARG A 367 -16.50 -26.46 -38.22
N HIS A 368 -17.33 -25.77 -38.96
CA HIS A 368 -18.34 -26.42 -39.79
C HIS A 368 -17.62 -27.27 -40.89
N GLY A 369 -17.82 -28.57 -40.87
CA GLY A 369 -17.39 -29.44 -41.97
C GLY A 369 -16.38 -30.53 -41.68
N HIS A 370 -15.92 -30.69 -40.38
CA HIS A 370 -15.33 -31.98 -40.04
C HIS A 370 -16.40 -32.84 -39.37
N SER A 371 -16.68 -33.94 -39.95
CA SER A 371 -17.46 -35.03 -39.34
C SER A 371 -16.60 -36.28 -39.42
N GLY A 372 -16.54 -37.02 -38.33
CA GLY A 372 -15.77 -38.26 -38.32
C GLY A 372 -15.18 -38.56 -36.95
N ASN A 373 -14.45 -39.63 -36.90
CA ASN A 373 -13.74 -40.04 -35.71
C ASN A 373 -12.56 -39.11 -35.45
N ILE A 374 -12.52 -38.55 -34.25
CA ILE A 374 -11.40 -37.74 -33.74
C ILE A 374 -10.83 -38.41 -32.48
N ASP A 375 -9.53 -38.42 -32.34
CA ASP A 375 -8.83 -38.89 -31.13
C ASP A 375 -8.18 -37.72 -30.35
N VAL A 376 -7.51 -38.06 -29.26
CA VAL A 376 -6.83 -37.06 -28.39
C VAL A 376 -5.67 -36.38 -29.13
N ILE A 377 -5.05 -37.08 -30.10
CA ILE A 377 -3.89 -36.57 -30.87
C ILE A 377 -4.35 -35.66 -32.01
N ASP A 378 -5.47 -35.98 -32.63
CA ASP A 378 -6.03 -35.27 -33.81
C ASP A 378 -6.65 -33.90 -33.43
N ARG A 379 -6.65 -33.58 -32.15
CA ARG A 379 -7.15 -32.33 -31.61
C ARG A 379 -6.42 -31.09 -32.11
N LYS A 380 -5.25 -31.20 -32.70
CA LYS A 380 -4.54 -30.04 -33.30
C LYS A 380 -5.29 -29.42 -34.47
N SER A 381 -6.22 -30.12 -35.07
CA SER A 381 -7.04 -29.61 -36.18
C SER A 381 -8.26 -28.79 -35.75
N VAL A 382 -8.45 -28.57 -34.41
CA VAL A 382 -9.64 -27.92 -33.83
C VAL A 382 -9.27 -26.64 -33.03
N VAL A 383 -8.07 -26.09 -33.24
CA VAL A 383 -7.70 -24.79 -32.73
C VAL A 383 -7.97 -23.71 -33.74
#